data_fffe951fa38f71f31121091d20a37302
#
_entry.id   fffe951fa38f71f31121091d20a37302
#
_cell.length_a   1.000
_cell.length_b   1.000
_cell.length_c   1.000
_cell.angle_alpha   90.00
_cell.angle_beta   90.00
_cell.angle_gamma   90.00
#
_symmetry.space_group_name_H-M   'P 1'
#
loop_
_entity.id
_entity.type
_entity.pdbx_description
1 polymer ?
#
loop_
_entity_poly.entity_id
_entity_poly.type
_entity_poly.pdbx_seq_one_letter_code
_entity_poly.pdbx_strand_id
1 'polypeptide(L)'
;MTLSIPDPAATPGAVDRVHPGHAARAAGWMRCRDVAAGQEAVHAAAERYLPRLDGQSDTAYRAYRDRALFYNATARTIDGLSGMVFRKPPEIAAHPGLNPVIADPTGLGDGFRRLAEHVVADLLTTGRVGLLVDHPPAGGVAPATRAAALKAGRMPYLAAYPAEAILDWRLMRASVEALSGADRCWRMCCWTRARTKPG
;
A
#
# COMPACT_ATOMS: atom_id res chain seq x y z
N MET A 1 14.79 -9.21 23.66
CA MET A 1 14.99 -8.49 22.38
C MET A 1 14.56 -7.04 22.60
N THR A 2 15.53 -6.17 22.90
CA THR A 2 15.26 -4.77 23.29
C THR A 2 15.03 -3.98 22.02
N LEU A 3 13.81 -3.50 21.80
CA LEU A 3 13.48 -2.55 20.73
C LEU A 3 14.11 -1.20 21.09
N SER A 4 15.24 -0.88 20.45
CA SER A 4 15.83 0.45 20.51
C SER A 4 14.89 1.45 19.84
N ILE A 5 14.34 2.37 20.63
CA ILE A 5 13.52 3.48 20.13
C ILE A 5 14.49 4.55 19.61
N PRO A 6 14.47 4.90 18.31
CA PRO A 6 15.31 5.98 17.80
C PRO A 6 14.92 7.32 18.45
N ASP A 7 15.94 8.11 18.77
CA ASP A 7 15.82 9.46 19.34
C ASP A 7 14.91 10.36 18.47
N PRO A 8 13.84 10.94 19.03
CA PRO A 8 12.97 11.88 18.30
C PRO A 8 13.66 13.18 17.87
N ALA A 9 14.83 13.50 18.44
CA ALA A 9 15.64 14.68 18.11
C ALA A 9 16.60 14.46 16.93
N ALA A 10 16.67 13.25 16.37
CA ALA A 10 17.48 13.00 15.17
C ALA A 10 16.96 13.87 14.01
N THR A 11 17.84 14.72 13.48
CA THR A 11 17.64 15.62 12.33
C THR A 11 16.74 14.97 11.27
N PRO A 12 15.74 15.69 10.71
CA PRO A 12 14.95 15.17 9.61
C PRO A 12 15.91 14.71 8.52
N GLY A 13 16.04 13.41 8.34
CA GLY A 13 16.90 12.85 7.33
C GLY A 13 16.47 13.29 5.93
N ALA A 14 17.38 13.19 4.97
CA ALA A 14 17.08 13.44 3.57
C ALA A 14 15.79 12.74 3.15
N VAL A 15 15.05 13.33 2.22
CA VAL A 15 13.76 12.83 1.69
C VAL A 15 13.86 11.37 1.19
N ASP A 16 15.08 10.92 0.89
CA ASP A 16 15.41 9.60 0.33
C ASP A 16 15.80 8.57 1.40
N ARG A 17 15.64 8.90 2.68
CA ARG A 17 16.00 7.97 3.75
C ARG A 17 15.10 6.75 3.73
N VAL A 18 15.71 5.58 3.69
CA VAL A 18 15.03 4.28 3.76
C VAL A 18 15.18 3.71 5.16
N HIS A 19 14.05 3.37 5.78
CA HIS A 19 14.05 2.72 7.09
C HIS A 19 14.70 1.33 6.99
N PRO A 20 15.59 0.92 7.94
CA PRO A 20 16.21 -0.40 7.90
C PRO A 20 15.22 -1.57 7.79
N GLY A 21 14.06 -1.45 8.43
CA GLY A 21 12.99 -2.43 8.32
C GLY A 21 12.33 -2.50 6.93
N HIS A 22 12.38 -1.43 6.14
CA HIS A 22 11.96 -1.46 4.73
C HIS A 22 12.97 -2.24 3.91
N ALA A 23 14.25 -1.90 4.00
CA ALA A 23 15.32 -2.57 3.27
C ALA A 23 15.33 -4.10 3.55
N ALA A 24 15.14 -4.50 4.81
CA ALA A 24 15.08 -5.89 5.21
C ALA A 24 13.90 -6.68 4.62
N ARG A 25 12.79 -6.00 4.28
CA ARG A 25 11.56 -6.64 3.78
C ARG A 25 11.35 -6.48 2.27
N ALA A 26 12.02 -5.55 1.62
CA ALA A 26 11.79 -5.22 0.21
C ALA A 26 11.86 -6.44 -0.71
N ALA A 27 12.88 -7.30 -0.55
CA ALA A 27 13.00 -8.53 -1.33
C ALA A 27 11.85 -9.52 -1.06
N GLY A 28 11.33 -9.56 0.18
CA GLY A 28 10.18 -10.37 0.54
C GLY A 28 8.90 -9.88 -0.12
N TRP A 29 8.63 -8.57 -0.09
CA TRP A 29 7.46 -7.99 -0.76
C TRP A 29 7.49 -8.22 -2.26
N MET A 30 8.64 -7.98 -2.91
CA MET A 30 8.80 -8.27 -4.34
C MET A 30 8.48 -9.73 -4.67
N ARG A 31 8.98 -10.68 -3.86
CA ARG A 31 8.66 -12.10 -4.03
C ARG A 31 7.17 -12.38 -3.89
N CYS A 32 6.51 -11.79 -2.89
CA CYS A 32 5.07 -11.95 -2.71
C CYS A 32 4.28 -11.40 -3.91
N ARG A 33 4.69 -10.26 -4.47
CA ARG A 33 4.10 -9.69 -5.68
C ARG A 33 4.27 -10.59 -6.89
N ASP A 34 5.50 -11.04 -7.15
CA ASP A 34 5.81 -11.91 -8.30
C ASP A 34 5.00 -13.23 -8.21
N VAL A 35 4.95 -13.83 -7.02
CA VAL A 35 4.19 -15.07 -6.78
C VAL A 35 2.69 -14.83 -6.95
N ALA A 36 2.15 -13.73 -6.41
CA ALA A 36 0.73 -13.38 -6.58
C ALA A 36 0.38 -13.09 -8.05
N ALA A 37 1.28 -12.42 -8.78
CA ALA A 37 1.10 -12.15 -10.21
C ALA A 37 1.12 -13.43 -11.08
N GLY A 38 1.82 -14.49 -10.64
CA GLY A 38 1.73 -15.81 -11.23
C GLY A 38 2.86 -16.17 -12.18
N GLN A 39 2.56 -17.14 -13.07
CA GLN A 39 3.58 -17.79 -13.90
C GLN A 39 4.39 -16.82 -14.76
N GLU A 40 3.76 -15.82 -15.36
CA GLU A 40 4.44 -14.86 -16.23
C GLU A 40 5.49 -14.06 -15.47
N ALA A 41 5.17 -13.60 -14.24
CA ALA A 41 6.11 -12.88 -13.39
C ALA A 41 7.27 -13.78 -12.93
N VAL A 42 6.99 -15.04 -12.60
CA VAL A 42 8.02 -16.04 -12.25
C VAL A 42 8.95 -16.29 -13.42
N HIS A 43 8.43 -16.45 -14.65
CA HIS A 43 9.23 -16.63 -15.86
C HIS A 43 10.04 -15.38 -16.20
N ALA A 44 9.45 -14.19 -16.06
CA ALA A 44 10.15 -12.91 -16.28
C ALA A 44 11.29 -12.70 -15.30
N ALA A 45 11.12 -13.13 -14.04
CA ALA A 45 12.15 -13.06 -13.01
C ALA A 45 13.31 -14.07 -13.24
N ALA A 46 13.15 -15.02 -14.18
CA ALA A 46 14.14 -15.95 -14.66
C ALA A 46 14.98 -16.61 -13.53
N GLU A 47 16.28 -16.42 -13.50
CA GLU A 47 17.20 -17.09 -12.57
C GLU A 47 16.90 -16.79 -11.09
N ARG A 48 16.12 -15.77 -10.77
CA ARG A 48 15.69 -15.49 -9.39
C ARG A 48 14.85 -16.63 -8.79
N TYR A 49 14.01 -17.28 -9.61
CA TYR A 49 13.13 -18.36 -9.19
C TYR A 49 13.39 -19.69 -9.92
N LEU A 50 14.01 -19.61 -11.07
CA LEU A 50 14.37 -20.74 -11.92
C LEU A 50 15.90 -20.74 -12.11
N PRO A 51 16.67 -21.21 -11.13
CA PRO A 51 18.11 -21.14 -11.19
C PRO A 51 18.65 -21.96 -12.36
N ARG A 52 19.68 -21.41 -13.02
CA ARG A 52 20.40 -22.12 -14.08
C ARG A 52 21.34 -23.15 -13.46
N LEU A 53 21.43 -24.31 -14.09
CA LEU A 53 22.41 -25.31 -13.72
C LEU A 53 23.80 -24.98 -14.30
N ASP A 54 24.86 -25.38 -13.57
CA ASP A 54 26.22 -25.22 -14.05
C ASP A 54 26.43 -25.88 -15.41
N GLY A 55 27.00 -25.17 -16.36
CA GLY A 55 27.24 -25.67 -17.71
C GLY A 55 26.00 -25.74 -18.62
N GLN A 56 24.83 -25.28 -18.15
CA GLN A 56 23.62 -25.25 -18.98
C GLN A 56 23.73 -24.16 -20.06
N SER A 57 23.54 -24.54 -21.35
CA SER A 57 23.52 -23.59 -22.46
C SER A 57 22.29 -22.67 -22.38
N ASP A 58 22.38 -21.50 -23.04
CA ASP A 58 21.25 -20.54 -23.10
C ASP A 58 20.01 -21.13 -23.76
N THR A 59 20.19 -21.97 -24.75
CA THR A 59 19.07 -22.66 -25.43
C THR A 59 18.39 -23.66 -24.48
N ALA A 60 19.18 -24.45 -23.77
CA ALA A 60 18.66 -25.41 -22.78
C ALA A 60 17.97 -24.71 -21.60
N TYR A 61 18.52 -23.56 -21.14
CA TYR A 61 17.91 -22.79 -20.07
C TYR A 61 16.58 -22.16 -20.52
N ARG A 62 16.50 -21.60 -21.73
CA ARG A 62 15.24 -21.08 -22.27
C ARG A 62 14.19 -22.19 -22.37
N ALA A 63 14.52 -23.34 -22.91
CA ALA A 63 13.61 -24.47 -22.99
C ALA A 63 13.18 -25.00 -21.62
N TYR A 64 14.06 -24.93 -20.59
CA TYR A 64 13.70 -25.25 -19.20
C TYR A 64 12.69 -24.23 -18.64
N ARG A 65 12.97 -22.94 -18.76
CA ARG A 65 12.08 -21.87 -18.30
C ARG A 65 10.70 -21.94 -18.95
N ASP A 66 10.66 -22.15 -20.27
CA ASP A 66 9.41 -22.16 -21.03
C ASP A 66 8.50 -23.37 -20.68
N ARG A 67 9.10 -24.45 -20.17
CA ARG A 67 8.39 -25.65 -19.68
C ARG A 67 8.08 -25.62 -18.20
N ALA A 68 8.67 -24.72 -17.45
CA ALA A 68 8.45 -24.62 -16.00
C ALA A 68 7.00 -24.22 -15.73
N LEU A 69 6.29 -25.03 -14.95
CA LEU A 69 4.91 -24.73 -14.55
C LEU A 69 4.91 -24.15 -13.15
N PHE A 70 4.18 -23.06 -12.98
CA PHE A 70 3.97 -22.44 -11.69
C PHE A 70 2.49 -22.51 -11.30
N TYR A 71 2.18 -23.30 -10.26
CA TYR A 71 0.83 -23.35 -9.71
C TYR A 71 0.61 -22.19 -8.72
N ASN A 72 -0.18 -21.19 -9.15
CA ASN A 72 -0.44 -19.99 -8.36
C ASN A 72 -1.49 -20.24 -7.25
N ALA A 73 -1.10 -20.98 -6.20
CA ALA A 73 -1.93 -21.17 -5.02
C ALA A 73 -2.11 -19.85 -4.23
N THR A 74 -1.10 -18.97 -4.27
CA THR A 74 -1.11 -17.69 -3.53
C THR A 74 -2.23 -16.77 -4.04
N ALA A 75 -2.34 -16.54 -5.35
CA ALA A 75 -3.41 -15.72 -5.89
C ALA A 75 -4.78 -16.30 -5.56
N ARG A 76 -4.96 -17.62 -5.71
CA ARG A 76 -6.22 -18.28 -5.33
C ARG A 76 -6.58 -18.10 -3.87
N THR A 77 -5.59 -18.13 -2.98
CA THR A 77 -5.79 -17.89 -1.54
C THR A 77 -6.20 -16.43 -1.29
N ILE A 78 -5.50 -15.47 -1.92
CA ILE A 78 -5.83 -14.04 -1.81
C ILE A 78 -7.25 -13.77 -2.31
N ASP A 79 -7.62 -14.30 -3.47
CA ASP A 79 -8.94 -14.14 -4.05
C ASP A 79 -10.03 -14.77 -3.17
N GLY A 80 -9.78 -15.99 -2.67
CA GLY A 80 -10.71 -16.68 -1.78
C GLY A 80 -10.92 -15.93 -0.47
N LEU A 81 -9.86 -15.45 0.17
CA LEU A 81 -9.95 -14.67 1.41
C LEU A 81 -10.63 -13.31 1.16
N SER A 82 -10.28 -12.62 0.07
CA SER A 82 -10.93 -11.37 -0.32
C SER A 82 -12.43 -11.59 -0.57
N GLY A 83 -12.80 -12.66 -1.28
CA GLY A 83 -14.19 -13.03 -1.51
C GLY A 83 -14.96 -13.32 -0.21
N MET A 84 -14.30 -13.93 0.80
CA MET A 84 -14.91 -14.15 2.11
C MET A 84 -15.14 -12.83 2.87
N VAL A 85 -14.18 -11.92 2.84
CA VAL A 85 -14.29 -10.60 3.49
C VAL A 85 -15.45 -9.80 2.89
N PHE A 86 -15.56 -9.77 1.57
CA PHE A 86 -16.55 -8.97 0.85
C PHE A 86 -17.82 -9.75 0.45
N ARG A 87 -18.05 -10.92 1.05
CA ARG A 87 -19.25 -11.72 0.80
C ARG A 87 -20.54 -10.94 1.08
N LYS A 88 -20.50 -10.08 2.08
CA LYS A 88 -21.57 -9.10 2.35
C LYS A 88 -21.04 -7.69 2.04
N PRO A 89 -21.86 -6.83 1.45
CA PRO A 89 -21.48 -5.42 1.30
C PRO A 89 -21.14 -4.80 2.65
N PRO A 90 -20.08 -3.99 2.77
CA PRO A 90 -19.81 -3.26 4.00
C PRO A 90 -20.91 -2.22 4.26
N GLU A 91 -21.35 -2.16 5.50
CA GLU A 91 -22.26 -1.10 5.97
C GLU A 91 -21.41 0.09 6.43
N ILE A 92 -21.69 1.25 5.87
CA ILE A 92 -20.95 2.48 6.19
C ILE A 92 -21.92 3.46 6.83
N ALA A 93 -21.81 3.62 8.15
CA ALA A 93 -22.53 4.66 8.88
C ALA A 93 -21.63 5.88 9.03
N ALA A 94 -21.96 6.97 8.36
CA ALA A 94 -21.18 8.20 8.40
C ALA A 94 -22.09 9.44 8.37
N HIS A 95 -21.55 10.59 8.80
CA HIS A 95 -22.26 11.85 8.70
C HIS A 95 -22.58 12.15 7.22
N PRO A 96 -23.81 12.61 6.88
CA PRO A 96 -24.22 12.87 5.49
C PRO A 96 -23.25 13.73 4.68
N GLY A 97 -22.53 14.61 5.36
CA GLY A 97 -21.48 15.42 4.78
C GLY A 97 -20.31 14.63 4.16
N LEU A 98 -20.11 13.37 4.48
CA LEU A 98 -19.06 12.51 3.93
C LEU A 98 -19.54 11.68 2.74
N ASN A 99 -20.84 11.70 2.42
CA ASN A 99 -21.39 10.91 1.30
C ASN A 99 -20.64 11.10 -0.02
N PRO A 100 -20.22 12.30 -0.43
CA PRO A 100 -19.44 12.47 -1.66
C PRO A 100 -18.08 11.76 -1.62
N VAL A 101 -17.41 11.77 -0.46
CA VAL A 101 -16.13 11.07 -0.27
C VAL A 101 -16.32 9.56 -0.23
N ILE A 102 -17.45 9.07 0.31
CA ILE A 102 -17.77 7.63 0.33
C ILE A 102 -18.12 7.14 -1.08
N ALA A 103 -18.83 7.97 -1.86
CA ALA A 103 -19.19 7.64 -3.24
C ALA A 103 -17.97 7.55 -4.15
N ASP A 104 -16.99 8.44 -3.97
CA ASP A 104 -15.72 8.46 -4.70
C ASP A 104 -14.56 8.82 -3.76
N PRO A 105 -14.05 7.85 -2.99
CA PRO A 105 -13.01 8.11 -2.00
C PRO A 105 -11.65 8.43 -2.61
N THR A 106 -11.40 8.02 -3.84
CA THR A 106 -10.12 8.21 -4.52
C THR A 106 -10.09 9.44 -5.44
N GLY A 107 -11.26 9.97 -5.81
CA GLY A 107 -11.38 11.00 -6.84
C GLY A 107 -11.22 10.46 -8.27
N LEU A 108 -11.24 9.14 -8.45
CA LEU A 108 -11.06 8.45 -9.74
C LEU A 108 -12.36 7.78 -10.25
N GLY A 109 -13.47 7.97 -9.55
CA GLY A 109 -14.76 7.35 -9.87
C GLY A 109 -14.95 5.97 -9.29
N ASP A 110 -14.03 5.49 -8.46
CA ASP A 110 -14.13 4.20 -7.78
C ASP A 110 -14.83 4.35 -6.43
N GLY A 111 -15.88 3.56 -6.18
CA GLY A 111 -16.59 3.56 -4.90
C GLY A 111 -15.74 2.99 -3.76
N PHE A 112 -16.11 3.30 -2.51
CA PHE A 112 -15.40 2.89 -1.31
C PHE A 112 -15.16 1.37 -1.23
N ARG A 113 -16.10 0.57 -1.70
CA ARG A 113 -15.96 -0.88 -1.73
C ARG A 113 -14.73 -1.32 -2.56
N ARG A 114 -14.53 -0.72 -3.73
CA ARG A 114 -13.41 -1.06 -4.61
C ARG A 114 -12.06 -0.68 -4.00
N LEU A 115 -12.00 0.49 -3.35
CA LEU A 115 -10.82 0.88 -2.57
C LEU A 115 -10.53 -0.14 -1.46
N ALA A 116 -11.57 -0.57 -0.71
CA ALA A 116 -11.42 -1.54 0.36
C ALA A 116 -10.96 -2.92 -0.16
N GLU A 117 -11.50 -3.38 -1.29
CA GLU A 117 -11.07 -4.62 -1.95
C GLU A 117 -9.59 -4.56 -2.34
N HIS A 118 -9.16 -3.45 -2.92
CA HIS A 118 -7.75 -3.23 -3.27
C HIS A 118 -6.84 -3.24 -2.03
N VAL A 119 -7.23 -2.53 -0.98
CA VAL A 119 -6.48 -2.47 0.28
C VAL A 119 -6.35 -3.85 0.94
N VAL A 120 -7.43 -4.62 0.96
CA VAL A 120 -7.43 -5.99 1.53
C VAL A 120 -6.54 -6.91 0.71
N ALA A 121 -6.63 -6.88 -0.62
CA ALA A 121 -5.76 -7.68 -1.49
C ALA A 121 -4.27 -7.34 -1.28
N ASP A 122 -3.93 -6.07 -1.16
CA ASP A 122 -2.57 -5.62 -0.86
C ASP A 122 -2.08 -6.08 0.52
N LEU A 123 -2.94 -5.97 1.54
CA LEU A 123 -2.64 -6.48 2.89
C LEU A 123 -2.40 -7.98 2.91
N LEU A 124 -3.21 -8.75 2.19
CA LEU A 124 -3.05 -10.20 2.08
C LEU A 124 -1.77 -10.58 1.32
N THR A 125 -1.34 -9.74 0.37
CA THR A 125 -0.14 -9.99 -0.44
C THR A 125 1.14 -9.65 0.31
N THR A 126 1.22 -8.46 0.92
CA THR A 126 2.48 -7.91 1.47
C THR A 126 2.46 -7.71 2.98
N GLY A 127 1.30 -7.86 3.62
CA GLY A 127 1.11 -7.62 5.05
C GLY A 127 1.14 -6.15 5.45
N ARG A 128 1.20 -5.22 4.48
CA ARG A 128 1.29 -3.79 4.74
C ARG A 128 0.70 -2.97 3.60
N VAL A 129 -0.09 -1.96 3.96
CA VAL A 129 -0.60 -0.93 3.06
C VAL A 129 -0.72 0.38 3.85
N GLY A 130 -0.51 1.52 3.21
CA GLY A 130 -0.73 2.84 3.78
C GLY A 130 -1.98 3.46 3.17
N LEU A 131 -2.77 4.15 4.01
CA LEU A 131 -3.85 5.01 3.56
C LEU A 131 -3.55 6.43 3.99
N LEU A 132 -3.48 7.33 3.03
CA LEU A 132 -3.31 8.75 3.26
C LEU A 132 -4.60 9.48 2.92
N VAL A 133 -5.10 10.28 3.86
CA VAL A 133 -6.13 11.29 3.57
C VAL A 133 -5.41 12.55 3.11
N ASP A 134 -5.66 12.96 1.89
CA ASP A 134 -5.05 14.15 1.32
C ASP A 134 -6.13 15.09 0.75
N HIS A 135 -5.76 16.31 0.46
CA HIS A 135 -6.65 17.32 -0.09
C HIS A 135 -5.94 17.98 -1.29
N PRO A 136 -6.65 18.20 -2.40
CA PRO A 136 -6.05 18.87 -3.55
C PRO A 136 -5.45 20.23 -3.15
N PRO A 137 -4.25 20.57 -3.64
CA PRO A 137 -3.60 21.83 -3.29
C PRO A 137 -4.48 23.02 -3.67
N ALA A 138 -4.44 24.07 -2.86
CA ALA A 138 -5.12 25.32 -3.12
C ALA A 138 -4.43 26.07 -4.28
N GLY A 139 -4.70 25.66 -5.52
CA GLY A 139 -4.33 26.45 -6.71
C GLY A 139 -5.28 27.63 -6.85
N GLY A 140 -4.83 28.85 -6.53
CA GLY A 140 -5.65 30.05 -6.60
C GLY A 140 -6.48 30.34 -5.34
N VAL A 141 -7.59 31.08 -5.50
CA VAL A 141 -8.46 31.51 -4.39
C VAL A 141 -9.17 30.29 -3.79
N ALA A 142 -9.06 30.12 -2.48
CA ALA A 142 -9.78 29.07 -1.77
C ALA A 142 -11.30 29.26 -1.92
N PRO A 143 -12.06 28.19 -2.23
CA PRO A 143 -13.51 28.32 -2.34
C PRO A 143 -14.10 28.74 -1.00
N ALA A 144 -14.94 29.77 -1.02
CA ALA A 144 -15.54 30.38 0.18
C ALA A 144 -16.55 29.45 0.87
N THR A 145 -17.07 28.45 0.17
CA THR A 145 -18.06 27.52 0.69
C THR A 145 -17.75 26.09 0.30
N ARG A 146 -18.24 25.14 1.10
CA ARG A 146 -18.15 23.70 0.81
C ARG A 146 -18.81 23.33 -0.54
N ALA A 147 -19.94 23.95 -0.86
CA ALA A 147 -20.62 23.75 -2.14
C ALA A 147 -19.77 24.20 -3.34
N ALA A 148 -19.04 25.32 -3.20
CA ALA A 148 -18.10 25.78 -4.20
C ALA A 148 -16.89 24.86 -4.33
N ALA A 149 -16.37 24.32 -3.22
CA ALA A 149 -15.30 23.32 -3.21
C ALA A 149 -15.73 22.04 -3.91
N LEU A 150 -16.93 21.56 -3.65
CA LEU A 150 -17.51 20.38 -4.29
C LEU A 150 -17.63 20.57 -5.82
N LYS A 151 -18.18 21.71 -6.26
CA LYS A 151 -18.27 22.06 -7.70
C LYS A 151 -16.90 22.17 -8.38
N ALA A 152 -15.88 22.59 -7.63
CA ALA A 152 -14.51 22.70 -8.12
C ALA A 152 -13.74 21.37 -8.07
N GLY A 153 -14.38 20.25 -7.72
CA GLY A 153 -13.72 18.94 -7.54
C GLY A 153 -12.69 18.91 -6.42
N ARG A 154 -12.76 19.86 -5.46
CA ARG A 154 -11.78 19.99 -4.37
C ARG A 154 -12.30 19.31 -3.11
N MET A 155 -12.37 17.99 -3.18
CA MET A 155 -12.75 17.17 -2.04
C MET A 155 -11.51 16.43 -1.49
N PRO A 156 -11.46 16.17 -0.18
CA PRO A 156 -10.46 15.27 0.35
C PRO A 156 -10.61 13.89 -0.30
N TYR A 157 -9.49 13.24 -0.55
CA TYR A 157 -9.44 11.92 -1.14
C TYR A 157 -8.52 10.99 -0.36
N LEU A 158 -8.71 9.69 -0.56
CA LEU A 158 -7.89 8.64 0.02
C LEU A 158 -6.92 8.12 -1.04
N ALA A 159 -5.63 8.17 -0.73
CA ALA A 159 -4.59 7.55 -1.54
C ALA A 159 -4.08 6.28 -0.85
N ALA A 160 -4.11 5.16 -1.56
CA ALA A 160 -3.51 3.92 -1.08
C ALA A 160 -2.04 3.83 -1.52
N TYR A 161 -1.17 3.48 -0.59
CA TYR A 161 0.25 3.30 -0.83
C TYR A 161 0.63 1.84 -0.57
N PRO A 162 1.20 1.13 -1.55
CA PRO A 162 1.71 -0.21 -1.34
C PRO A 162 2.88 -0.21 -0.36
N ALA A 163 3.20 -1.38 0.20
CA ALA A 163 4.25 -1.54 1.21
C ALA A 163 5.60 -0.95 0.77
N GLU A 164 5.93 -1.10 -0.50
CA GLU A 164 7.17 -0.67 -1.13
C GLU A 164 7.30 0.84 -1.24
N ALA A 165 6.18 1.56 -1.31
CA ALA A 165 6.16 3.01 -1.40
C ALA A 165 6.32 3.71 -0.04
N ILE A 166 6.22 2.97 1.07
CA ILE A 166 6.35 3.50 2.43
C ILE A 166 7.81 3.35 2.86
N LEU A 167 8.66 4.30 2.48
CA LEU A 167 10.11 4.20 2.63
C LEU A 167 10.59 4.38 4.07
N ASP A 168 10.01 5.32 4.82
CA ASP A 168 10.40 5.58 6.21
C ASP A 168 9.16 5.69 7.12
N TRP A 169 9.32 5.32 8.37
CA TRP A 169 8.28 5.45 9.40
C TRP A 169 8.90 5.56 10.78
N ARG A 170 8.19 6.22 11.68
CA ARG A 170 8.54 6.30 13.10
C ARG A 170 7.37 5.82 13.94
N LEU A 171 7.66 4.96 14.91
CA LEU A 171 6.70 4.56 15.91
C LEU A 171 6.81 5.52 17.09
N MET A 172 5.77 6.28 17.34
CA MET A 172 5.69 7.14 18.51
C MET A 172 4.73 6.52 19.52
N ARG A 173 5.19 6.42 20.78
CA ARG A 173 4.29 6.09 21.89
C ARG A 173 3.58 7.40 22.29
N ALA A 174 2.27 7.47 22.09
CA ALA A 174 1.50 8.58 22.65
C ALA A 174 1.55 8.48 24.17
N SER A 175 1.99 9.53 24.85
CA SER A 175 1.91 9.63 26.31
C SER A 175 0.43 9.63 26.72
N VAL A 176 0.10 8.91 27.80
CA VAL A 176 -1.27 8.73 28.30
C VAL A 176 -1.95 10.07 28.64
N GLU A 177 -1.18 11.14 28.87
CA GLU A 177 -1.70 12.49 29.16
C GLU A 177 -2.32 13.21 27.96
N ALA A 178 -2.02 12.80 26.72
CA ALA A 178 -2.61 13.40 25.52
C ALA A 178 -3.92 12.75 25.08
N LEU A 179 -4.33 11.66 25.73
CA LEU A 179 -5.50 10.86 25.38
C LEU A 179 -6.42 10.72 26.60
N SER A 180 -7.17 11.76 26.91
CA SER A 180 -8.32 11.69 27.82
C SER A 180 -9.48 11.00 27.09
N GLY A 181 -9.41 9.70 26.93
CA GLY A 181 -10.42 8.87 26.29
C GLY A 181 -9.81 7.59 25.75
N ALA A 182 -10.16 6.52 26.36
CA ALA A 182 -10.10 5.08 26.12
C ALA A 182 -9.36 4.46 24.91
N ASP A 183 -8.59 5.17 24.13
CA ASP A 183 -7.94 4.63 22.94
C ASP A 183 -6.41 4.65 23.04
N ARG A 184 -5.84 3.50 23.38
CA ARG A 184 -4.41 3.21 23.19
C ARG A 184 -4.14 3.05 21.69
N CYS A 185 -4.15 4.15 20.96
CA CYS A 185 -3.86 4.15 19.54
C CYS A 185 -2.36 4.36 19.29
N TRP A 186 -1.75 3.46 18.53
CA TRP A 186 -0.41 3.65 18.00
C TRP A 186 -0.49 4.66 16.85
N ARG A 187 0.04 5.86 17.04
CA ARG A 187 0.19 6.80 15.94
C ARG A 187 1.44 6.41 15.13
N MET A 188 1.22 5.95 13.92
CA MET A 188 2.27 5.80 12.92
C MET A 188 2.34 7.12 12.13
N CYS A 189 3.38 7.91 12.36
CA CYS A 189 3.68 9.05 11.48
C CYS A 189 4.49 8.53 10.29
N CYS A 190 3.83 8.26 9.17
CA CYS A 190 4.49 8.05 7.89
C CYS A 190 4.74 9.40 7.25
N TRP A 191 5.99 9.73 6.99
CA TRP A 191 6.35 10.90 6.21
C TRP A 191 7.36 10.50 5.14
N THR A 192 6.88 10.15 3.98
CA THR A 192 7.58 10.37 2.71
C THR A 192 6.59 10.26 1.55
N ARG A 193 6.41 11.35 0.88
CA ARG A 193 5.66 11.45 -0.37
C ARG A 193 6.54 10.80 -1.46
N ALA A 194 6.24 9.56 -1.83
CA ALA A 194 6.80 9.02 -3.06
C ALA A 194 6.35 9.93 -4.22
N ARG A 195 7.30 10.58 -4.90
CA ARG A 195 7.00 11.25 -6.16
C ARG A 195 6.68 10.17 -7.18
N THR A 196 5.39 9.95 -7.43
CA THR A 196 5.00 9.37 -8.70
C THR A 196 5.33 10.40 -9.77
N LYS A 197 6.32 10.12 -10.64
CA LYS A 197 6.47 10.86 -11.89
C LYS A 197 5.18 10.68 -12.66
N PRO A 198 4.54 11.76 -13.14
CA PRO A 198 3.53 11.63 -14.18
C PRO A 198 4.25 11.12 -15.44
N GLY A 199 3.78 10.00 -15.99
CA GLY A 199 4.09 9.57 -17.35
C GLY A 199 3.37 10.42 -18.36
#